data_e8a07902eff9bffb94a4c961676de8bf
#
_entry.id   e8a07902eff9bffb94a4c961676de8bf
#
_cell.length_a   1.000
_cell.length_b   1.000
_cell.length_c   1.000
_cell.angle_alpha   90.00
_cell.angle_beta   90.00
_cell.angle_gamma   90.00
#
_symmetry.space_group_name_H-M   'P 1'
#
loop_
_entity.id
_entity.type
_entity.pdbx_description
1 polymer ?
#
loop_
_entity_poly.entity_id
_entity_poly.type
_entity_poly.pdbx_seq_one_letter_code
_entity_poly.pdbx_strand_id
1 'polypeptide(L)'
;LGKVIKIIPEPNRAVDVVRECDVIVVDGGPGGIGAAISATRNGADTVLIERYGYLGGMGTGGLVTIIPCLSDFNGAMQIGGINQEWIERLTLREAETHPPV
;
A
#
# COMPACT_ATOMS: atom_id res chain seq x y z
N LEU A 1 2.30 20.35 18.51
CA LEU A 1 1.82 21.15 17.36
C LEU A 1 2.85 22.22 17.06
N GLY A 2 3.41 22.23 15.85
CA GLY A 2 4.43 23.17 15.42
C GLY A 2 3.90 24.61 15.37
N LYS A 3 4.81 25.59 15.53
CA LYS A 3 4.48 27.01 15.42
C LYS A 3 4.13 27.32 13.95
N VAL A 4 3.01 27.99 13.71
CA VAL A 4 2.68 28.53 12.39
C VAL A 4 3.72 29.58 11.99
N ILE A 5 4.44 29.35 10.90
CA ILE A 5 5.51 30.23 10.43
C ILE A 5 5.05 31.16 9.30
N LYS A 6 3.98 30.78 8.58
CA LYS A 6 3.41 31.54 7.47
C LYS A 6 1.98 31.10 7.20
N ILE A 7 1.14 32.05 6.80
CA ILE A 7 -0.19 31.80 6.27
C ILE A 7 -0.19 32.20 4.78
N ILE A 8 -0.67 31.32 3.94
CA ILE A 8 -0.87 31.58 2.51
C ILE A 8 -2.38 31.55 2.28
N PRO A 9 -3.01 32.69 1.87
CA PRO A 9 -4.43 32.69 1.55
C PRO A 9 -4.67 31.92 0.26
N GLU A 10 -5.65 31.01 0.29
CA GLU A 10 -6.17 30.37 -0.92
C GLU A 10 -7.52 30.98 -1.32
N PRO A 11 -7.82 31.16 -2.63
CA PRO A 11 -9.12 31.62 -3.05
C PRO A 11 -10.21 30.60 -2.71
N ASN A 12 -11.36 31.06 -2.28
CA ASN A 12 -12.52 30.21 -2.06
C ASN A 12 -12.95 29.55 -3.36
N ARG A 13 -13.10 28.23 -3.31
CA ARG A 13 -13.60 27.44 -4.44
C ARG A 13 -14.59 26.38 -3.95
N ALA A 14 -15.61 26.12 -4.75
CA ALA A 14 -16.49 24.97 -4.56
C ALA A 14 -15.88 23.75 -5.23
N VAL A 15 -15.90 22.62 -4.55
CA VAL A 15 -15.42 21.33 -5.05
C VAL A 15 -16.51 20.30 -4.82
N ASP A 16 -16.82 19.52 -5.86
CA ASP A 16 -17.83 18.47 -5.76
C ASP A 16 -17.31 17.32 -4.86
N VAL A 17 -18.15 16.92 -3.92
CA VAL A 17 -17.91 15.72 -3.12
C VAL A 17 -18.50 14.53 -3.85
N VAL A 18 -17.66 13.65 -4.35
CA VAL A 18 -18.08 12.47 -5.13
C VAL A 18 -18.23 11.22 -4.28
N ARG A 19 -17.59 11.16 -3.12
CA ARG A 19 -17.65 10.05 -2.17
C ARG A 19 -17.34 10.51 -0.75
N GLU A 20 -18.05 9.91 0.22
CA GLU A 20 -17.72 9.97 1.65
C GLU A 20 -17.32 8.57 2.12
N CYS A 21 -16.35 8.48 3.02
CA CYS A 21 -15.88 7.22 3.61
C CYS A 21 -15.14 7.50 4.93
N ASP A 22 -14.85 6.44 5.70
CA ASP A 22 -14.14 6.57 6.99
C ASP A 22 -12.64 6.82 6.78
N VAL A 23 -12.04 6.19 5.77
CA VAL A 23 -10.61 6.27 5.49
C VAL A 23 -10.35 6.46 4.01
N ILE A 24 -9.58 7.47 3.67
CA ILE A 24 -9.04 7.66 2.33
C ILE A 24 -7.54 7.36 2.37
N VAL A 25 -7.11 6.43 1.54
CA VAL A 25 -5.70 6.14 1.29
C VAL A 25 -5.34 6.70 -0.08
N VAL A 26 -4.38 7.61 -0.12
CA VAL A 26 -3.90 8.22 -1.36
C VAL A 26 -2.55 7.63 -1.70
N ASP A 27 -2.44 7.01 -2.85
CA ASP A 27 -1.34 6.21 -3.37
C ASP A 27 -1.54 4.70 -3.17
N GLY A 28 -1.57 3.98 -4.26
CA GLY A 28 -1.71 2.52 -4.34
C GLY A 28 -0.38 1.77 -4.41
N GLY A 29 0.71 2.36 -3.94
CA GLY A 29 1.98 1.66 -3.74
C GLY A 29 1.92 0.64 -2.61
N PRO A 30 3.03 -0.05 -2.29
CA PRO A 30 3.05 -1.11 -1.28
C PRO A 30 2.51 -0.66 0.09
N GLY A 31 2.87 0.55 0.51
CA GLY A 31 2.39 1.13 1.77
C GLY A 31 0.90 1.43 1.76
N GLY A 32 0.40 2.02 0.67
CA GLY A 32 -1.03 2.33 0.52
C GLY A 32 -1.90 1.08 0.42
N ILE A 33 -1.45 0.05 -0.28
CA ILE A 33 -2.13 -1.25 -0.32
C ILE A 33 -2.23 -1.84 1.09
N GLY A 34 -1.14 -1.87 1.84
CA GLY A 34 -1.12 -2.34 3.21
C GLY A 34 -2.06 -1.56 4.12
N ALA A 35 -2.05 -0.23 4.02
CA ALA A 35 -2.92 0.65 4.79
C ALA A 35 -4.41 0.42 4.46
N ALA A 36 -4.76 0.37 3.17
CA ALA A 36 -6.14 0.17 2.73
C ALA A 36 -6.70 -1.19 3.16
N ILE A 37 -5.93 -2.28 2.98
CA ILE A 37 -6.32 -3.61 3.42
C ILE A 37 -6.50 -3.65 4.94
N SER A 38 -5.57 -3.05 5.69
CA SER A 38 -5.64 -3.01 7.15
C SER A 38 -6.86 -2.23 7.63
N ALA A 39 -7.15 -1.06 7.07
CA ALA A 39 -8.31 -0.26 7.42
C ALA A 39 -9.62 -1.03 7.15
N THR A 40 -9.75 -1.61 5.98
CA THR A 40 -10.93 -2.40 5.60
C THR A 40 -11.12 -3.63 6.49
N ARG A 41 -10.05 -4.33 6.85
CA ARG A 41 -10.11 -5.49 7.77
C ARG A 41 -10.51 -5.11 9.19
N ASN A 42 -10.30 -3.87 9.58
CA ASN A 42 -10.77 -3.31 10.85
C ASN A 42 -12.18 -2.69 10.76
N GLY A 43 -12.88 -2.88 9.66
CA GLY A 43 -14.28 -2.51 9.50
C GLY A 43 -14.54 -1.09 8.98
N ALA A 44 -13.50 -0.35 8.59
CA ALA A 44 -13.65 0.99 8.02
C ALA A 44 -14.14 0.93 6.56
N ASP A 45 -15.08 1.80 6.19
CA ASP A 45 -15.36 2.09 4.77
C ASP A 45 -14.14 2.81 4.20
N THR A 46 -13.41 2.13 3.33
CA THR A 46 -12.09 2.57 2.88
C THR A 46 -12.08 2.80 1.37
N VAL A 47 -11.57 3.94 0.97
CA VAL A 47 -11.31 4.28 -0.44
C VAL A 47 -9.80 4.37 -0.67
N LEU A 48 -9.31 3.64 -1.65
CA LEU A 48 -7.95 3.76 -2.15
C LEU A 48 -7.95 4.54 -3.45
N ILE A 49 -7.19 5.61 -3.50
CA ILE A 49 -7.03 6.47 -4.68
C ILE A 49 -5.66 6.23 -5.28
N GLU A 50 -5.65 5.79 -6.53
CA GLU A 50 -4.43 5.58 -7.30
C GLU A 50 -4.44 6.44 -8.57
N ARG A 51 -3.31 7.02 -8.89
CA ARG A 51 -3.12 7.87 -10.06
C ARG A 51 -3.03 7.07 -11.36
N TYR A 52 -2.42 5.89 -11.28
CA TYR A 52 -2.20 5.02 -12.43
C TYR A 52 -3.31 3.97 -12.55
N GLY A 53 -3.44 3.35 -13.70
CA GLY A 53 -4.42 2.29 -13.95
C GLY A 53 -4.08 0.94 -13.30
N TYR A 54 -3.12 0.90 -12.40
CA TYR A 54 -2.66 -0.31 -11.71
C TYR A 54 -2.15 0.02 -10.30
N LEU A 55 -2.19 -0.98 -9.42
CA LEU A 55 -1.65 -0.90 -8.07
C LEU A 55 -0.23 -1.47 -8.01
N GLY A 56 0.46 -1.25 -6.90
CA GLY A 56 1.77 -1.81 -6.61
C GLY A 56 2.93 -0.83 -6.69
N GLY A 57 2.72 0.35 -7.27
CA GLY A 57 3.73 1.42 -7.32
C GLY A 57 5.06 0.93 -7.88
N MET A 58 6.13 0.99 -7.07
CA MET A 58 7.46 0.53 -7.45
C MET A 58 7.50 -0.97 -7.76
N GLY A 59 6.72 -1.79 -7.04
CA GLY A 59 6.68 -3.25 -7.23
C GLY A 59 6.18 -3.66 -8.61
N THR A 60 5.24 -2.92 -9.19
CA THR A 60 4.66 -3.20 -10.51
C THR A 60 5.19 -2.25 -11.58
N GLY A 61 4.96 -0.95 -11.44
CA GLY A 61 5.41 0.05 -12.40
C GLY A 61 6.93 0.22 -12.46
N GLY A 62 7.64 -0.04 -11.37
CA GLY A 62 9.09 -0.05 -11.30
C GLY A 62 9.74 -1.34 -11.78
N LEU A 63 8.95 -2.35 -12.18
CA LEU A 63 9.43 -3.66 -12.65
C LEU A 63 10.40 -4.33 -11.67
N VAL A 64 10.10 -4.26 -10.38
CA VAL A 64 10.89 -4.93 -9.35
C VAL A 64 10.64 -6.43 -9.44
N THR A 65 11.64 -7.18 -9.88
CA THR A 65 11.57 -8.62 -10.09
C THR A 65 11.99 -9.43 -8.87
N ILE A 66 12.68 -8.82 -7.92
CA ILE A 66 13.20 -9.48 -6.73
C ILE A 66 12.89 -8.62 -5.50
N ILE A 67 12.24 -9.20 -4.50
CA ILE A 67 12.06 -8.61 -3.18
C ILE A 67 12.96 -9.39 -2.21
N PRO A 68 14.15 -8.88 -1.89
CA PRO A 68 15.11 -9.59 -1.03
C PRO A 68 14.78 -9.40 0.44
N CYS A 69 15.44 -10.18 1.29
CA CYS A 69 15.46 -10.00 2.75
C CYS A 69 14.11 -10.19 3.44
N LEU A 70 13.29 -11.14 2.97
CA LEU A 70 12.05 -11.53 3.66
C LEU A 70 12.34 -12.36 4.90
N SER A 71 13.48 -13.03 4.96
CA SER A 71 13.99 -13.81 6.10
C SER A 71 15.39 -13.36 6.50
N ASP A 72 15.80 -13.74 7.69
CA ASP A 72 17.18 -13.59 8.15
C ASP A 72 18.11 -14.67 7.55
N PHE A 73 19.39 -14.62 7.89
CA PHE A 73 20.39 -15.58 7.43
C PHE A 73 20.17 -17.02 7.95
N ASN A 74 19.30 -17.19 8.94
CA ASN A 74 18.94 -18.50 9.49
C ASN A 74 17.61 -19.02 8.91
N GLY A 75 17.02 -18.29 7.97
CA GLY A 75 15.74 -18.63 7.36
C GLY A 75 14.51 -18.21 8.18
N ALA A 76 14.69 -17.50 9.31
CA ALA A 76 13.57 -17.01 10.08
C ALA A 76 12.91 -15.81 9.39
N MET A 77 11.59 -15.89 9.19
CA MET A 77 10.80 -14.83 8.55
C MET A 77 10.90 -13.53 9.35
N GLN A 78 11.35 -12.46 8.71
CA GLN A 78 11.46 -11.12 9.30
C GLN A 78 10.30 -10.22 8.94
N ILE A 79 9.67 -10.44 7.79
CA ILE A 79 8.58 -9.64 7.27
C ILE A 79 7.34 -10.52 7.18
N GLY A 80 6.35 -10.23 8.01
CA GLY A 80 5.09 -10.97 8.06
C GLY A 80 3.87 -10.15 7.63
N GLY A 81 2.68 -10.58 8.08
CA GLY A 81 1.43 -9.87 7.87
C GLY A 81 0.96 -9.88 6.43
N ILE A 82 0.47 -8.74 5.94
CA ILE A 82 -0.09 -8.60 4.59
C ILE A 82 0.93 -8.93 3.50
N ASN A 83 2.19 -8.59 3.72
CA ASN A 83 3.24 -8.90 2.76
C ASN A 83 3.47 -10.41 2.62
N GLN A 84 3.52 -11.13 3.73
CA GLN A 84 3.62 -12.59 3.71
C GLN A 84 2.39 -13.23 3.05
N GLU A 85 1.19 -12.79 3.40
CA GLU A 85 -0.05 -13.27 2.78
C GLU A 85 -0.04 -13.07 1.27
N TRP A 86 0.49 -11.95 0.80
CA TRP A 86 0.60 -11.66 -0.63
C TRP A 86 1.52 -12.67 -1.31
N ILE A 87 2.69 -12.94 -0.74
CA ILE A 87 3.64 -13.94 -1.24
C ILE A 87 2.98 -15.31 -1.30
N GLU A 88 2.35 -15.75 -0.22
CA GLU A 88 1.64 -17.05 -0.17
C GLU A 88 0.57 -17.18 -1.25
N ARG A 89 -0.17 -16.10 -1.52
CA ARG A 89 -1.18 -16.08 -2.57
C ARG A 89 -0.59 -16.11 -3.97
N LEU A 90 0.57 -15.51 -4.19
CA LEU A 90 1.30 -15.57 -5.46
C LEU A 90 1.84 -16.96 -5.72
N THR A 91 2.42 -17.60 -4.71
CA THR A 91 2.90 -18.99 -4.77
C THR A 91 1.78 -19.96 -5.16
N LEU A 92 0.61 -19.83 -4.54
CA LEU A 92 -0.57 -20.65 -4.87
C LEU A 92 -1.06 -20.47 -6.31
N ARG A 93 -0.69 -19.37 -6.97
CA ARG A 93 -1.01 -19.09 -8.36
C ARG A 93 0.12 -19.39 -9.33
N GLU A 94 1.18 -20.01 -8.85
CA GLU A 94 2.39 -20.26 -9.65
C GLU A 94 2.97 -18.97 -10.28
N ALA A 95 2.69 -17.81 -9.66
CA ALA A 95 3.09 -16.50 -10.14
C ALA A 95 4.44 -16.03 -9.60
N GLU A 96 5.06 -16.85 -8.75
CA GLU A 96 6.40 -16.61 -8.23
C GLU A 96 7.17 -17.92 -8.10
N THR A 97 8.51 -17.81 -8.08
CA THR A 97 9.39 -18.91 -7.74
C THR A 97 10.18 -18.53 -6.48
N HIS A 98 10.02 -19.31 -5.42
CA HIS A 98 10.93 -19.24 -4.29
C HIS A 98 12.20 -20.03 -4.60
N PRO A 99 13.39 -19.51 -4.25
CA PRO A 99 14.55 -20.38 -4.16
C PRO A 99 14.25 -21.46 -3.09
N PRO A 100 14.67 -22.70 -3.32
CA PRO A 100 14.52 -23.74 -2.29
C PRO A 100 15.24 -23.29 -1.03
N VAL A 101 14.57 -23.46 0.11
CA VAL A 101 15.11 -23.19 1.44
C VAL A 101 16.16 -24.24 1.74
#